data_402ad420967296ce7f4fbdc4d8ab8ad3
#
_entry.id   402ad420967296ce7f4fbdc4d8ab8ad3
#
_cell.length_a   1.000
_cell.length_b   1.000
_cell.length_c   1.000
_cell.angle_alpha   90.00
_cell.angle_beta   90.00
_cell.angle_gamma   90.00
#
_symmetry.space_group_name_H-M   'P 1'
#
loop_
_entity.id
_entity.type
_entity.pdbx_description
1 polymer ?
#
loop_
_entity_poly.entity_id
_entity_poly.type
_entity_poly.pdbx_seq_one_letter_code
_entity_poly.pdbx_strand_id
1 'polypeptide(L)'
;MKMRTTRMLVLALLTGFFLPVSTFCIEPANPNLSPTARKVLEYLDSVYQKNTLCGYNVYVHTPDDYEQTGMQAAIWGRDIRWLGNPAEIAAHAKRYRYILTLHWHWFFNDDSAWTAQRKSKVDVGKIVTPGTQEHKQAMIEMAAAADKLQVFEDSYIPVLWRPLHEIDGGWFWWTDRETPENTAKLWRMMYDYFTHTRKLDNLIWVYSAGVGNKTAEYRSRFYPGNDYVDISGIDIYGVDFQKEVDKYWEYYNIMSKVSPGKMLACCECDAIPDPAKMQSGELPKWLYALPWWGAPSNRRPADWAVFTMRHDFILTLDEIPAFGEGNIAPQTGILEPLDDGSAWYTDKPCVIKAYAVDRDGKVARVSFYAGDRLIGTDDTPPYMFTWSDAPSGCYNLHVEAVDSMGEKTISNTVRVCIGLADLARGRPVTVSSGNSPENAVDGNYYTAWSSDKSDDEWIYVDLGSVSQIDRVNLLWGWKIHAQDYSIDVATVEPQKAESWKTIYSQTDCAYQTWKATYRIGFETTPARYVRMHAKKRAGRQTWGGYQLMAFEVPVSSETY
;
A
#
# COMPACT_ATOMS: atom_id res chain seq x y z
N MET A 1 -11.61 -3.32 20.20
CA MET A 1 -11.40 -4.65 19.61
C MET A 1 -12.76 -5.35 19.54
N LYS A 2 -13.41 -5.33 18.40
CA LYS A 2 -14.67 -6.07 18.21
C LYS A 2 -14.29 -7.49 17.77
N MET A 3 -14.63 -8.47 18.58
CA MET A 3 -14.53 -9.89 18.22
C MET A 3 -15.44 -10.14 17.01
N ARG A 4 -14.86 -10.49 15.88
CA ARG A 4 -15.62 -11.05 14.76
C ARG A 4 -16.00 -12.49 15.11
N THR A 5 -17.30 -12.74 15.25
CA THR A 5 -17.83 -14.08 15.48
C THR A 5 -17.66 -14.94 14.23
N THR A 6 -16.81 -15.95 14.32
CA THR A 6 -16.69 -17.00 13.30
C THR A 6 -18.05 -17.69 13.12
N ARG A 7 -18.67 -17.54 11.96
CA ARG A 7 -19.88 -18.27 11.62
C ARG A 7 -19.50 -19.72 11.32
N MET A 8 -19.76 -20.61 12.26
CA MET A 8 -19.78 -22.05 12.06
C MET A 8 -20.87 -22.41 11.06
N LEU A 9 -20.48 -22.99 9.93
CA LEU A 9 -21.41 -23.61 8.98
C LEU A 9 -21.94 -24.90 9.62
N VAL A 10 -23.21 -24.90 10.04
CA VAL A 10 -23.91 -26.12 10.42
C VAL A 10 -24.32 -26.83 9.14
N LEU A 11 -23.70 -27.97 8.86
CA LEU A 11 -24.08 -28.86 7.76
C LEU A 11 -25.34 -29.64 8.18
N ALA A 12 -26.50 -29.21 7.72
CA ALA A 12 -27.73 -30.00 7.80
C ALA A 12 -27.82 -30.90 6.55
N LEU A 13 -27.65 -32.17 6.74
CA LEU A 13 -27.97 -33.21 5.74
C LEU A 13 -29.48 -33.28 5.54
N LEU A 14 -29.98 -32.67 4.48
CA LEU A 14 -31.30 -32.89 3.93
C LEU A 14 -31.16 -33.55 2.56
N THR A 15 -31.50 -34.84 2.49
CA THR A 15 -31.75 -35.57 1.25
C THR A 15 -33.00 -35.02 0.58
N GLY A 16 -32.84 -34.36 -0.55
CA GLY A 16 -33.98 -33.85 -1.32
C GLY A 16 -33.58 -33.37 -2.71
N PHE A 17 -34.02 -34.06 -3.73
CA PHE A 17 -34.14 -33.71 -5.13
C PHE A 17 -33.14 -32.69 -5.69
N PHE A 18 -32.12 -33.18 -6.39
CA PHE A 18 -31.30 -32.38 -7.29
C PHE A 18 -32.17 -31.87 -8.46
N LEU A 19 -32.71 -30.67 -8.36
CA LEU A 19 -32.91 -29.84 -9.53
C LEU A 19 -31.52 -29.33 -9.95
N PRO A 20 -31.15 -29.35 -11.23
CA PRO A 20 -29.92 -28.72 -11.67
C PRO A 20 -30.07 -27.22 -11.37
N VAL A 21 -29.38 -26.72 -10.35
CA VAL A 21 -29.11 -25.31 -10.22
C VAL A 21 -28.26 -25.02 -11.46
N SER A 22 -28.83 -24.31 -12.43
CA SER A 22 -28.06 -23.71 -13.50
C SER A 22 -27.12 -22.71 -12.80
N THR A 23 -25.92 -23.14 -12.53
CA THR A 23 -24.81 -22.26 -12.24
C THR A 23 -24.64 -21.44 -13.52
N PHE A 24 -25.13 -20.19 -13.53
CA PHE A 24 -24.69 -19.22 -14.51
C PHE A 24 -23.20 -19.04 -14.28
N CYS A 25 -22.42 -19.86 -14.97
CA CYS A 25 -20.97 -19.75 -14.98
C CYS A 25 -20.66 -18.54 -15.87
N ILE A 26 -19.98 -17.54 -15.31
CA ILE A 26 -19.52 -16.41 -16.10
C ILE A 26 -18.62 -16.93 -17.24
N GLU A 27 -18.98 -16.62 -18.48
CA GLU A 27 -18.17 -16.98 -19.64
C GLU A 27 -17.02 -15.97 -19.77
N PRO A 28 -15.76 -16.41 -19.65
CA PRO A 28 -14.62 -15.53 -19.80
C PRO A 28 -14.44 -15.10 -21.25
N ALA A 29 -13.86 -13.89 -21.44
CA ALA A 29 -13.48 -13.41 -22.76
C ALA A 29 -12.49 -14.38 -23.43
N ASN A 30 -11.49 -14.89 -22.70
CA ASN A 30 -10.62 -15.96 -23.18
C ASN A 30 -11.25 -17.33 -22.92
N PRO A 31 -11.71 -18.07 -23.95
CA PRO A 31 -12.31 -19.40 -23.75
C PRO A 31 -11.34 -20.42 -23.17
N ASN A 32 -10.02 -20.21 -23.32
CA ASN A 32 -8.96 -21.05 -22.80
C ASN A 32 -8.42 -20.57 -21.45
N LEU A 33 -9.14 -19.67 -20.76
CA LEU A 33 -8.71 -19.12 -19.49
C LEU A 33 -8.21 -20.23 -18.53
N SER A 34 -7.02 -20.07 -17.98
CA SER A 34 -6.37 -21.07 -17.14
C SER A 34 -7.25 -21.44 -15.93
N PRO A 35 -7.14 -22.66 -15.38
CA PRO A 35 -8.00 -23.08 -14.27
C PRO A 35 -7.92 -22.16 -13.05
N THR A 36 -6.73 -21.64 -12.74
CA THR A 36 -6.54 -20.71 -11.60
C THR A 36 -7.18 -19.35 -11.90
N ALA A 37 -6.99 -18.82 -13.11
CA ALA A 37 -7.61 -17.55 -13.51
C ALA A 37 -9.15 -17.66 -13.57
N ARG A 38 -9.66 -18.81 -14.00
CA ARG A 38 -11.12 -19.09 -13.97
C ARG A 38 -11.67 -19.07 -12.55
N LYS A 39 -10.99 -19.71 -11.58
CA LYS A 39 -11.39 -19.65 -10.17
C LYS A 39 -11.40 -18.23 -9.62
N VAL A 40 -10.44 -17.37 -10.02
CA VAL A 40 -10.44 -15.95 -9.65
C VAL A 40 -11.66 -15.25 -10.25
N LEU A 41 -11.93 -15.43 -11.54
CA LEU A 41 -13.07 -14.79 -12.21
C LEU A 41 -14.41 -15.23 -11.61
N GLU A 42 -14.59 -16.51 -11.33
CA GLU A 42 -15.79 -17.09 -10.68
C GLU A 42 -15.96 -16.55 -9.26
N TYR A 43 -14.87 -16.40 -8.50
CA TYR A 43 -14.90 -15.79 -7.17
C TYR A 43 -15.33 -14.32 -7.25
N LEU A 44 -14.75 -13.55 -8.17
CA LEU A 44 -15.09 -12.15 -8.38
C LEU A 44 -16.58 -11.99 -8.72
N ASP A 45 -17.14 -12.84 -9.59
CA ASP A 45 -18.57 -12.88 -9.90
C ASP A 45 -19.41 -13.22 -8.65
N SER A 46 -18.95 -14.17 -7.85
CA SER A 46 -19.66 -14.62 -6.64
C SER A 46 -19.82 -13.53 -5.57
N VAL A 47 -18.87 -12.59 -5.48
CA VAL A 47 -18.85 -11.49 -4.50
C VAL A 47 -19.38 -10.16 -5.06
N TYR A 48 -19.49 -10.05 -6.38
CA TYR A 48 -20.01 -8.86 -7.06
C TYR A 48 -21.41 -8.50 -6.53
N GLN A 49 -21.67 -7.21 -6.30
CA GLN A 49 -22.88 -6.64 -5.68
C GLN A 49 -23.12 -7.04 -4.19
N LYS A 50 -22.27 -7.89 -3.62
CA LYS A 50 -22.36 -8.33 -2.22
C LYS A 50 -21.29 -7.65 -1.36
N ASN A 51 -20.07 -7.54 -1.90
CA ASN A 51 -18.92 -6.94 -1.26
C ASN A 51 -18.07 -6.20 -2.31
N THR A 52 -17.14 -5.39 -1.84
CA THR A 52 -16.13 -4.71 -2.67
C THR A 52 -14.73 -5.14 -2.21
N LEU A 53 -13.86 -5.56 -3.13
CA LEU A 53 -12.48 -5.85 -2.80
C LEU A 53 -11.69 -4.53 -2.68
N CYS A 54 -10.88 -4.41 -1.63
CA CYS A 54 -9.92 -3.33 -1.57
C CYS A 54 -8.67 -3.66 -2.38
N GLY A 55 -8.11 -2.65 -2.99
CA GLY A 55 -6.84 -2.75 -3.67
C GLY A 55 -6.09 -1.44 -3.66
N TYR A 56 -4.89 -1.42 -4.23
CA TYR A 56 -4.14 -0.20 -4.52
C TYR A 56 -3.09 -0.42 -5.59
N ASN A 57 -2.69 0.67 -6.24
CA ASN A 57 -1.58 0.68 -7.17
C ASN A 57 -0.28 1.06 -6.44
N VAL A 58 0.74 0.19 -6.54
CA VAL A 58 2.03 0.34 -5.84
C VAL A 58 3.13 0.59 -6.86
N TYR A 59 3.90 1.68 -6.68
CA TYR A 59 5.08 1.93 -7.51
C TYR A 59 6.32 1.20 -7.02
N VAL A 60 6.53 1.14 -5.70
CA VAL A 60 7.73 0.50 -5.10
C VAL A 60 7.42 0.06 -3.68
N HIS A 61 7.67 -1.21 -3.35
CA HIS A 61 7.69 -1.84 -2.04
C HIS A 61 6.39 -1.91 -1.23
N THR A 62 6.40 -2.81 -0.25
CA THR A 62 5.33 -3.17 0.66
C THR A 62 4.49 -1.99 1.14
N PRO A 63 3.19 -2.16 1.19
CA PRO A 63 2.27 -1.09 1.56
C PRO A 63 2.44 -0.67 3.01
N ASP A 64 2.63 0.64 3.22
CA ASP A 64 2.47 1.29 4.53
C ASP A 64 1.08 1.05 5.14
N ASP A 65 0.10 0.62 4.33
CA ASP A 65 -1.28 0.38 4.75
C ASP A 65 -1.39 -0.73 5.78
N TYR A 66 -0.54 -1.76 5.68
CA TYR A 66 -0.53 -2.83 6.66
C TYR A 66 -0.10 -2.32 8.05
N GLU A 67 0.92 -1.46 8.11
CA GLU A 67 1.38 -0.86 9.36
C GLU A 67 0.29 0.00 10.00
N GLN A 68 -0.51 0.70 9.19
CA GLN A 68 -1.58 1.56 9.67
C GLN A 68 -2.87 0.80 10.01
N THR A 69 -3.24 -0.18 9.18
CA THR A 69 -4.53 -0.86 9.27
C THR A 69 -4.47 -2.20 9.97
N GLY A 70 -3.32 -2.86 9.98
CA GLY A 70 -3.15 -4.26 10.36
C GLY A 70 -3.77 -5.24 9.35
N MET A 71 -4.02 -4.78 8.11
CA MET A 71 -4.66 -5.54 7.04
C MET A 71 -3.96 -5.31 5.72
N GLN A 72 -4.02 -6.30 4.83
CA GLN A 72 -3.47 -6.20 3.48
C GLN A 72 -4.58 -6.13 2.44
N ALA A 73 -4.34 -5.37 1.37
CA ALA A 73 -5.29 -5.28 0.27
C ALA A 73 -5.40 -6.61 -0.49
N ALA A 74 -6.63 -6.93 -0.92
CA ALA A 74 -6.93 -8.13 -1.70
C ALA A 74 -6.34 -8.07 -3.12
N ILE A 75 -6.26 -6.87 -3.70
CA ILE A 75 -5.77 -6.62 -5.07
C ILE A 75 -4.55 -5.71 -5.04
N TRP A 76 -3.47 -6.14 -5.70
CA TRP A 76 -2.24 -5.35 -5.84
C TRP A 76 -2.03 -4.97 -7.29
N GLY A 77 -2.03 -3.64 -7.54
CA GLY A 77 -1.86 -3.05 -8.87
C GLY A 77 -0.42 -2.61 -9.13
N ARG A 78 0.06 -2.86 -10.37
CA ARG A 78 1.38 -2.39 -10.83
C ARG A 78 1.31 -2.02 -12.30
N ASP A 79 2.20 -1.12 -12.68
CA ASP A 79 2.42 -0.82 -14.09
C ASP A 79 3.49 -1.76 -14.67
N ILE A 80 3.17 -2.41 -15.79
CA ILE A 80 4.10 -3.33 -16.44
C ILE A 80 5.36 -2.63 -16.97
N ARG A 81 5.28 -1.33 -17.23
CA ARG A 81 6.43 -0.54 -17.65
C ARG A 81 7.50 -0.45 -16.55
N TRP A 82 7.05 -0.19 -15.32
CA TRP A 82 7.91 -0.03 -14.14
C TRP A 82 7.89 -1.23 -13.21
N LEU A 83 7.58 -2.39 -13.75
CA LEU A 83 7.39 -3.60 -12.95
C LEU A 83 8.67 -4.07 -12.22
N GLY A 84 9.84 -3.66 -12.70
CA GLY A 84 11.12 -4.18 -12.25
C GLY A 84 11.34 -5.60 -12.76
N ASN A 85 11.75 -6.52 -11.90
CA ASN A 85 11.93 -7.93 -12.23
C ASN A 85 10.59 -8.69 -12.14
N PRO A 86 9.99 -9.14 -13.25
CA PRO A 86 8.71 -9.86 -13.20
C PRO A 86 8.76 -11.15 -12.37
N ALA A 87 9.91 -11.84 -12.32
CA ALA A 87 10.05 -13.09 -11.56
C ALA A 87 9.96 -12.85 -10.04
N GLU A 88 10.49 -11.73 -9.54
CA GLU A 88 10.36 -11.35 -8.13
C GLU A 88 8.91 -11.04 -7.77
N ILE A 89 8.20 -10.32 -8.65
CA ILE A 89 6.77 -10.03 -8.45
C ILE A 89 5.94 -11.33 -8.51
N ALA A 90 6.28 -12.24 -9.42
CA ALA A 90 5.62 -13.54 -9.52
C ALA A 90 5.84 -14.38 -8.25
N ALA A 91 7.08 -14.44 -7.74
CA ALA A 91 7.40 -15.13 -6.49
C ALA A 91 6.64 -14.52 -5.30
N HIS A 92 6.56 -13.19 -5.25
CA HIS A 92 5.81 -12.48 -4.22
C HIS A 92 4.29 -12.77 -4.31
N ALA A 93 3.70 -12.67 -5.51
CA ALA A 93 2.29 -13.00 -5.73
C ALA A 93 1.98 -14.46 -5.39
N LYS A 94 2.89 -15.38 -5.71
CA LYS A 94 2.77 -16.80 -5.36
C LYS A 94 2.83 -17.03 -3.85
N ARG A 95 3.67 -16.29 -3.14
CA ARG A 95 3.80 -16.38 -1.68
C ARG A 95 2.57 -15.84 -0.96
N TYR A 96 2.07 -14.67 -1.36
CA TYR A 96 0.99 -13.97 -0.64
C TYR A 96 -0.41 -14.22 -1.22
N ARG A 97 -0.52 -14.80 -2.43
CA ARG A 97 -1.79 -15.17 -3.06
C ARG A 97 -2.83 -14.04 -3.15
N TYR A 98 -2.36 -12.79 -3.29
CA TYR A 98 -3.25 -11.67 -3.65
C TYR A 98 -3.64 -11.74 -5.13
N ILE A 99 -4.68 -11.03 -5.51
CA ILE A 99 -5.05 -10.86 -6.91
C ILE A 99 -4.15 -9.79 -7.52
N LEU A 100 -3.35 -10.15 -8.51
CA LEU A 100 -2.48 -9.21 -9.22
C LEU A 100 -3.26 -8.49 -10.32
N THR A 101 -3.22 -7.15 -10.34
CA THR A 101 -3.68 -6.36 -11.49
C THR A 101 -2.52 -5.63 -12.12
N LEU A 102 -2.41 -5.69 -13.44
CA LEU A 102 -1.39 -4.99 -14.21
C LEU A 102 -2.04 -4.07 -15.22
N HIS A 103 -1.59 -2.81 -15.24
CA HIS A 103 -1.92 -1.84 -16.27
C HIS A 103 -0.68 -1.49 -17.08
N TRP A 104 -0.84 -0.75 -18.18
CA TRP A 104 0.25 -0.41 -19.06
C TRP A 104 0.19 1.05 -19.50
N HIS A 105 1.08 1.89 -18.95
CA HIS A 105 1.40 3.16 -19.57
C HIS A 105 2.28 2.90 -20.80
N TRP A 106 1.63 2.71 -21.91
CA TRP A 106 2.29 2.39 -23.17
C TRP A 106 2.88 3.65 -23.80
N PHE A 107 4.18 3.85 -23.63
CA PHE A 107 4.93 4.93 -24.27
C PHE A 107 5.41 4.47 -25.64
N PHE A 108 4.60 4.72 -26.62
CA PHE A 108 4.87 4.31 -27.99
C PHE A 108 6.17 4.92 -28.50
N ASN A 109 7.08 4.11 -29.10
CA ASN A 109 8.41 4.51 -29.57
C ASN A 109 9.38 4.98 -28.47
N ASP A 110 9.29 4.41 -27.28
CA ASP A 110 10.17 4.70 -26.12
C ASP A 110 10.33 6.18 -25.77
N ASP A 111 9.43 7.00 -26.26
CA ASP A 111 9.42 8.41 -25.98
C ASP A 111 8.79 8.66 -24.61
N SER A 112 9.51 9.21 -23.64
CA SER A 112 9.22 9.32 -22.23
C SER A 112 8.12 10.31 -21.82
N ALA A 113 7.43 10.96 -22.76
CA ALA A 113 6.51 12.02 -22.41
C ALA A 113 5.08 11.54 -22.13
N TRP A 114 4.61 11.77 -20.98
CA TRP A 114 3.24 11.72 -20.50
C TRP A 114 2.27 12.68 -21.21
N THR A 115 2.69 13.42 -22.21
CA THR A 115 2.02 14.63 -22.59
C THR A 115 1.00 14.44 -23.69
N ALA A 116 -0.05 15.24 -23.61
CA ALA A 116 -0.97 15.57 -24.70
C ALA A 116 -0.25 15.93 -26.03
N GLN A 117 1.01 16.31 -25.98
CA GLN A 117 1.87 16.58 -27.14
C GLN A 117 2.13 15.37 -28.02
N ARG A 118 1.90 14.16 -27.51
CA ARG A 118 2.03 12.92 -28.29
C ARG A 118 0.77 12.49 -29.01
N LYS A 119 -0.40 12.92 -28.57
CA LYS A 119 -1.66 12.65 -29.25
C LYS A 119 -1.60 13.03 -30.72
N SER A 120 -0.92 14.12 -31.05
CA SER A 120 -0.76 14.60 -32.41
C SER A 120 0.29 13.84 -33.24
N LYS A 121 1.08 12.94 -32.61
CA LYS A 121 2.19 12.25 -33.29
C LYS A 121 1.94 10.75 -33.50
N VAL A 122 0.97 10.16 -32.81
CA VAL A 122 0.65 8.73 -32.92
C VAL A 122 -0.67 8.57 -33.66
N ASP A 123 -0.62 7.94 -34.80
CA ASP A 123 -1.80 7.63 -35.63
C ASP A 123 -2.26 6.22 -35.31
N VAL A 124 -3.32 6.12 -34.50
CA VAL A 124 -3.91 4.82 -34.09
C VAL A 124 -4.43 4.05 -35.30
N GLY A 125 -4.95 4.74 -36.31
CA GLY A 125 -5.40 4.13 -37.55
C GLY A 125 -4.31 3.38 -38.29
N LYS A 126 -3.07 3.94 -38.31
CA LYS A 126 -1.91 3.26 -38.87
C LYS A 126 -1.43 2.10 -38.02
N ILE A 127 -1.50 2.24 -36.66
CA ILE A 127 -1.14 1.15 -35.76
C ILE A 127 -1.99 -0.09 -36.03
N VAL A 128 -3.29 0.09 -36.23
CA VAL A 128 -4.20 -1.05 -36.49
C VAL A 128 -4.27 -1.48 -37.96
N THR A 129 -3.43 -0.88 -38.83
CA THR A 129 -3.33 -1.23 -40.24
C THR A 129 -2.09 -2.07 -40.52
N PRO A 130 -2.22 -3.37 -40.84
CA PRO A 130 -1.10 -4.24 -41.12
C PRO A 130 -0.19 -3.69 -42.23
N GLY A 131 1.14 -3.81 -42.03
CA GLY A 131 2.13 -3.42 -43.03
C GLY A 131 2.70 -2.01 -42.83
N THR A 132 2.04 -1.13 -42.10
CA THR A 132 2.56 0.20 -41.75
C THR A 132 3.78 0.11 -40.81
N GLN A 133 4.56 1.17 -40.70
CA GLN A 133 5.71 1.20 -39.76
C GLN A 133 5.20 1.26 -38.32
N GLU A 134 4.13 2.02 -38.09
CA GLU A 134 3.48 2.13 -36.78
C GLU A 134 2.93 0.77 -36.31
N HIS A 135 2.34 -0.03 -37.21
CA HIS A 135 1.90 -1.38 -36.89
C HIS A 135 3.07 -2.29 -36.49
N LYS A 136 4.17 -2.27 -37.26
CA LYS A 136 5.37 -3.07 -36.95
C LYS A 136 5.96 -2.70 -35.62
N GLN A 137 6.04 -1.40 -35.30
CA GLN A 137 6.53 -0.92 -34.01
C GLN A 137 5.61 -1.35 -32.86
N ALA A 138 4.32 -1.23 -33.02
CA ALA A 138 3.34 -1.68 -32.02
C ALA A 138 3.47 -3.18 -31.75
N MET A 139 3.68 -4.00 -32.78
CA MET A 139 3.88 -5.45 -32.59
C MET A 139 5.18 -5.76 -31.83
N ILE A 140 6.26 -5.01 -32.04
CA ILE A 140 7.51 -5.17 -31.28
C ILE A 140 7.27 -4.84 -29.80
N GLU A 141 6.58 -3.74 -29.50
CA GLU A 141 6.34 -3.30 -28.12
C GLU A 141 5.34 -4.22 -27.40
N MET A 142 4.30 -4.70 -28.10
CA MET A 142 3.39 -5.71 -27.57
C MET A 142 4.12 -7.03 -27.30
N ALA A 143 5.07 -7.44 -28.16
CA ALA A 143 5.88 -8.63 -27.90
C ALA A 143 6.69 -8.48 -26.61
N ALA A 144 7.32 -7.35 -26.41
CA ALA A 144 8.08 -7.07 -25.19
C ALA A 144 7.20 -7.04 -23.92
N ALA A 145 5.98 -6.52 -24.02
CA ALA A 145 5.01 -6.57 -22.93
C ALA A 145 4.54 -8.01 -22.67
N ALA A 146 4.28 -8.78 -23.73
CA ALA A 146 3.91 -10.19 -23.62
C ALA A 146 5.01 -11.05 -23.00
N ASP A 147 6.29 -10.77 -23.26
CA ASP A 147 7.42 -11.47 -22.64
C ASP A 147 7.45 -11.28 -21.12
N LYS A 148 7.08 -10.09 -20.63
CA LYS A 148 6.92 -9.84 -19.18
C LYS A 148 5.72 -10.57 -18.61
N LEU A 149 4.59 -10.59 -19.32
CA LEU A 149 3.37 -11.28 -18.91
C LEU A 149 3.54 -12.80 -18.92
N GLN A 150 4.38 -13.33 -19.82
CA GLN A 150 4.70 -14.75 -19.90
C GLN A 150 5.27 -15.31 -18.58
N VAL A 151 6.03 -14.50 -17.84
CA VAL A 151 6.57 -14.92 -16.54
C VAL A 151 5.44 -15.25 -15.54
N PHE A 152 4.34 -14.52 -15.59
CA PHE A 152 3.16 -14.80 -14.75
C PHE A 152 2.36 -15.98 -15.24
N GLU A 153 2.23 -16.16 -16.57
CA GLU A 153 1.64 -17.36 -17.18
C GLU A 153 2.40 -18.62 -16.76
N ASP A 154 3.73 -18.64 -16.96
CA ASP A 154 4.61 -19.76 -16.59
C ASP A 154 4.61 -20.06 -15.08
N SER A 155 4.25 -19.06 -14.27
CA SER A 155 4.12 -19.17 -12.81
C SER A 155 2.71 -19.52 -12.35
N TYR A 156 1.75 -19.71 -13.26
CA TYR A 156 0.32 -19.97 -13.01
C TYR A 156 -0.35 -18.87 -12.17
N ILE A 157 0.05 -17.61 -12.34
CA ILE A 157 -0.49 -16.46 -11.62
C ILE A 157 -1.53 -15.75 -12.48
N PRO A 158 -2.79 -15.69 -12.04
CA PRO A 158 -3.83 -14.88 -12.71
C PRO A 158 -3.51 -13.40 -12.65
N VAL A 159 -3.78 -12.71 -13.73
CA VAL A 159 -3.56 -11.27 -13.86
C VAL A 159 -4.83 -10.59 -14.34
N LEU A 160 -5.36 -9.64 -13.56
CA LEU A 160 -6.34 -8.68 -14.05
C LEU A 160 -5.58 -7.71 -14.97
N TRP A 161 -5.66 -7.95 -16.28
CA TRP A 161 -4.94 -7.19 -17.29
C TRP A 161 -5.74 -5.98 -17.76
N ARG A 162 -5.26 -4.78 -17.47
CA ARG A 162 -5.92 -3.50 -17.77
C ARG A 162 -5.07 -2.63 -18.70
N PRO A 163 -4.96 -3.01 -19.98
CA PRO A 163 -4.28 -2.19 -20.98
C PRO A 163 -5.12 -0.99 -21.38
N LEU A 164 -4.51 0.00 -22.02
CA LEU A 164 -5.19 1.16 -22.60
C LEU A 164 -6.18 1.82 -21.63
N HIS A 165 -5.83 1.88 -20.34
CA HIS A 165 -6.69 2.46 -19.29
C HIS A 165 -7.09 3.90 -19.64
N GLU A 166 -8.18 4.37 -19.04
CA GLU A 166 -8.80 5.67 -19.38
C GLU A 166 -8.98 5.85 -20.88
N ILE A 167 -9.40 4.77 -21.55
CA ILE A 167 -9.36 4.56 -22.99
C ILE A 167 -10.02 5.66 -23.81
N ASP A 168 -11.03 6.33 -23.25
CA ASP A 168 -11.79 7.44 -23.83
C ASP A 168 -11.39 8.81 -23.27
N GLY A 169 -10.39 8.86 -22.38
CA GLY A 169 -9.96 10.05 -21.65
C GLY A 169 -9.49 11.17 -22.57
N GLY A 170 -8.78 10.80 -23.58
CA GLY A 170 -8.27 11.70 -24.60
C GLY A 170 -6.97 12.40 -24.21
N TRP A 171 -6.32 12.04 -23.10
CA TRP A 171 -4.97 12.46 -22.72
C TRP A 171 -3.89 11.46 -23.06
N PHE A 172 -4.25 10.20 -23.30
CA PHE A 172 -3.33 9.20 -23.81
C PHE A 172 -3.40 9.09 -25.33
N TRP A 173 -2.29 8.71 -25.98
CA TRP A 173 -2.18 8.59 -27.42
C TRP A 173 -3.13 7.55 -28.05
N TRP A 174 -3.48 6.51 -27.31
CA TRP A 174 -4.39 5.46 -27.78
C TRP A 174 -5.86 5.90 -27.87
N THR A 175 -6.21 7.08 -27.37
CA THR A 175 -7.55 7.64 -27.51
C THR A 175 -7.69 8.36 -28.88
N ASP A 176 -8.15 7.67 -29.90
CA ASP A 176 -8.49 8.29 -31.18
C ASP A 176 -9.89 8.92 -31.09
N ARG A 177 -9.97 10.22 -30.86
CA ARG A 177 -11.23 10.94 -30.69
C ARG A 177 -11.99 11.15 -32.00
N GLU A 178 -11.29 11.18 -33.13
CA GLU A 178 -11.88 11.37 -34.44
C GLU A 178 -12.49 10.07 -34.93
N THR A 179 -11.76 8.97 -34.73
CA THR A 179 -12.20 7.63 -35.12
C THR A 179 -12.04 6.66 -33.94
N PRO A 180 -12.92 6.74 -32.89
CA PRO A 180 -12.85 5.91 -31.70
C PRO A 180 -12.80 4.40 -31.98
N GLU A 181 -13.35 3.97 -33.09
CA GLU A 181 -13.36 2.59 -33.56
C GLU A 181 -11.92 2.06 -33.80
N ASN A 182 -10.94 2.94 -34.09
CA ASN A 182 -9.53 2.54 -34.21
C ASN A 182 -8.97 2.14 -32.84
N THR A 183 -9.35 2.84 -31.76
CA THR A 183 -8.97 2.44 -30.40
C THR A 183 -9.59 1.09 -30.02
N ALA A 184 -10.86 0.87 -30.36
CA ALA A 184 -11.50 -0.43 -30.15
C ALA A 184 -10.84 -1.55 -30.99
N LYS A 185 -10.37 -1.25 -32.20
CA LYS A 185 -9.57 -2.19 -33.02
C LYS A 185 -8.21 -2.46 -32.40
N LEU A 186 -7.54 -1.45 -31.82
CA LEU A 186 -6.27 -1.61 -31.13
C LEU A 186 -6.41 -2.55 -29.93
N TRP A 187 -7.50 -2.43 -29.17
CA TRP A 187 -7.80 -3.37 -28.08
C TRP A 187 -7.93 -4.81 -28.61
N ARG A 188 -8.76 -5.01 -29.65
CA ARG A 188 -8.95 -6.34 -30.23
C ARG A 188 -7.65 -6.91 -30.79
N MET A 189 -6.83 -6.10 -31.48
CA MET A 189 -5.51 -6.52 -31.97
C MET A 189 -4.60 -6.99 -30.83
N MET A 190 -4.60 -6.28 -29.71
CA MET A 190 -3.81 -6.68 -28.52
C MET A 190 -4.38 -7.96 -27.91
N TYR A 191 -5.69 -8.07 -27.78
CA TYR A 191 -6.36 -9.27 -27.28
C TYR A 191 -6.01 -10.49 -28.15
N ASP A 192 -6.17 -10.39 -29.46
CA ASP A 192 -5.89 -11.48 -30.39
C ASP A 192 -4.42 -11.92 -30.33
N TYR A 193 -3.51 -10.96 -30.23
CA TYR A 193 -2.08 -11.23 -30.12
C TYR A 193 -1.74 -11.93 -28.79
N PHE A 194 -2.20 -11.41 -27.66
CA PHE A 194 -1.85 -11.97 -26.34
C PHE A 194 -2.56 -13.32 -26.11
N THR A 195 -3.85 -13.41 -26.42
CA THR A 195 -4.65 -14.60 -26.18
C THR A 195 -4.38 -15.70 -27.22
N HIS A 196 -4.43 -15.37 -28.52
CA HIS A 196 -4.40 -16.38 -29.57
C HIS A 196 -2.99 -16.68 -30.09
N THR A 197 -2.10 -15.67 -30.14
CA THR A 197 -0.74 -15.87 -30.64
C THR A 197 0.23 -16.24 -29.52
N ARG A 198 0.23 -15.50 -28.41
CA ARG A 198 1.14 -15.71 -27.29
C ARG A 198 0.64 -16.74 -26.27
N LYS A 199 -0.67 -17.10 -26.33
CA LYS A 199 -1.29 -18.07 -25.41
C LYS A 199 -1.15 -17.69 -23.94
N LEU A 200 -1.36 -16.40 -23.62
CA LEU A 200 -1.41 -15.92 -22.24
C LEU A 200 -2.81 -16.20 -21.68
N ASP A 201 -3.00 -17.43 -21.18
CA ASP A 201 -4.31 -17.92 -20.73
C ASP A 201 -4.59 -17.56 -19.26
N ASN A 202 -3.66 -16.85 -18.58
CA ASN A 202 -3.82 -16.32 -17.22
C ASN A 202 -4.44 -14.91 -17.17
N LEU A 203 -4.70 -14.26 -18.30
CA LEU A 203 -5.17 -12.87 -18.36
C LEU A 203 -6.70 -12.77 -18.28
N ILE A 204 -7.19 -12.06 -17.25
CA ILE A 204 -8.58 -11.60 -17.11
C ILE A 204 -8.63 -10.15 -17.60
N TRP A 205 -9.38 -9.89 -18.66
CA TRP A 205 -9.35 -8.63 -19.40
C TRP A 205 -10.20 -7.54 -18.77
N VAL A 206 -9.58 -6.44 -18.34
CA VAL A 206 -10.23 -5.32 -17.64
C VAL A 206 -10.23 -4.07 -18.51
N TYR A 207 -11.42 -3.67 -18.98
CA TYR A 207 -11.66 -2.42 -19.67
C TYR A 207 -11.82 -1.27 -18.66
N SER A 208 -11.22 -0.11 -18.90
CA SER A 208 -11.33 1.06 -18.02
C SER A 208 -11.50 2.35 -18.82
N ALA A 209 -12.57 3.09 -18.51
CA ALA A 209 -12.86 4.41 -19.03
C ALA A 209 -12.28 5.51 -18.12
N GLY A 210 -12.01 6.68 -18.67
CA GLY A 210 -11.58 7.84 -17.88
C GLY A 210 -12.77 8.63 -17.31
N VAL A 211 -12.53 9.38 -16.24
CA VAL A 211 -13.51 10.31 -15.65
C VAL A 211 -13.92 11.41 -16.65
N GLY A 212 -15.08 12.00 -16.45
CA GLY A 212 -15.58 13.17 -17.19
C GLY A 212 -17.00 13.00 -17.72
N ASN A 213 -17.61 14.12 -18.10
CA ASN A 213 -19.00 14.19 -18.59
C ASN A 213 -19.08 13.67 -20.02
N LYS A 214 -19.12 12.35 -20.18
CA LYS A 214 -19.22 11.65 -21.47
C LYS A 214 -20.40 10.70 -21.45
N THR A 215 -21.20 10.72 -22.52
CA THR A 215 -22.37 9.85 -22.63
C THR A 215 -21.98 8.39 -22.86
N ALA A 216 -22.91 7.48 -22.58
CA ALA A 216 -22.72 6.06 -22.89
C ALA A 216 -22.49 5.84 -24.39
N GLU A 217 -23.21 6.59 -25.26
CA GLU A 217 -23.06 6.53 -26.70
C GLU A 217 -21.63 6.88 -27.15
N TYR A 218 -21.04 7.98 -26.61
CA TYR A 218 -19.67 8.34 -26.91
C TYR A 218 -18.68 7.25 -26.47
N ARG A 219 -18.80 6.75 -25.23
CA ARG A 219 -17.91 5.73 -24.66
C ARG A 219 -18.01 4.40 -25.40
N SER A 220 -19.22 4.01 -25.83
CA SER A 220 -19.46 2.75 -26.55
C SER A 220 -18.68 2.65 -27.87
N ARG A 221 -18.29 3.77 -28.46
CA ARG A 221 -17.46 3.77 -29.68
C ARG A 221 -16.03 3.28 -29.45
N PHE A 222 -15.54 3.39 -28.19
CA PHE A 222 -14.23 2.88 -27.77
C PHE A 222 -14.29 1.44 -27.25
N TYR A 223 -15.51 0.93 -26.99
CA TYR A 223 -15.68 -0.39 -26.39
C TYR A 223 -15.43 -1.51 -27.42
N PRO A 224 -14.53 -2.48 -27.10
CA PRO A 224 -14.16 -3.51 -28.08
C PRO A 224 -15.24 -4.57 -28.30
N GLY A 225 -16.22 -4.66 -27.41
CA GLY A 225 -17.24 -5.69 -27.36
C GLY A 225 -17.10 -6.65 -26.19
N ASN A 226 -18.21 -7.28 -25.81
CA ASN A 226 -18.26 -8.17 -24.63
C ASN A 226 -17.35 -9.40 -24.75
N ASP A 227 -17.07 -9.86 -25.97
CA ASP A 227 -16.21 -11.03 -26.21
C ASP A 227 -14.73 -10.77 -25.91
N TYR A 228 -14.34 -9.51 -25.66
CA TYR A 228 -12.98 -9.07 -25.44
C TYR A 228 -12.74 -8.51 -24.01
N VAL A 229 -13.75 -8.58 -23.16
CA VAL A 229 -13.73 -7.94 -21.82
C VAL A 229 -14.37 -8.87 -20.81
N ASP A 230 -13.71 -9.07 -19.67
CA ASP A 230 -14.26 -9.79 -18.52
C ASP A 230 -14.87 -8.83 -17.51
N ILE A 231 -14.14 -7.78 -17.16
CA ILE A 231 -14.51 -6.76 -16.18
C ILE A 231 -14.46 -5.40 -16.86
N SER A 232 -15.44 -4.56 -16.58
CA SER A 232 -15.48 -3.19 -17.05
C SER A 232 -15.39 -2.23 -15.88
N GLY A 233 -14.89 -1.02 -16.09
CA GLY A 233 -14.76 -0.07 -15.00
C GLY A 233 -14.45 1.34 -15.47
N ILE A 234 -14.18 2.18 -14.51
CA ILE A 234 -13.89 3.59 -14.70
C ILE A 234 -12.90 4.06 -13.65
N ASP A 235 -12.04 5.01 -14.03
CA ASP A 235 -11.11 5.68 -13.13
C ASP A 235 -11.77 6.97 -12.64
N ILE A 236 -11.99 7.11 -11.32
CA ILE A 236 -12.77 8.20 -10.71
C ILE A 236 -11.87 9.06 -9.83
N TYR A 237 -11.53 10.23 -10.32
CA TYR A 237 -10.71 11.21 -9.60
C TYR A 237 -11.45 12.54 -9.43
N GLY A 238 -11.19 13.22 -8.31
CA GLY A 238 -11.71 14.56 -8.06
C GLY A 238 -13.21 14.64 -7.78
N VAL A 239 -13.87 13.51 -7.50
CA VAL A 239 -15.30 13.42 -7.16
C VAL A 239 -15.47 13.03 -5.70
N ASP A 240 -16.18 13.85 -4.93
CA ASP A 240 -16.40 13.59 -3.51
C ASP A 240 -17.60 12.66 -3.29
N PHE A 241 -17.33 11.39 -2.99
CA PHE A 241 -18.37 10.38 -2.73
C PHE A 241 -19.25 10.66 -1.50
N GLN A 242 -18.89 11.62 -0.65
CA GLN A 242 -19.76 12.08 0.42
C GLN A 242 -20.80 13.10 -0.04
N LYS A 243 -20.47 13.90 -1.06
CA LYS A 243 -21.27 15.04 -1.54
C LYS A 243 -21.83 14.83 -2.94
N GLU A 244 -21.15 14.06 -3.79
CA GLU A 244 -21.45 13.90 -5.20
C GLU A 244 -21.89 12.48 -5.54
N VAL A 245 -22.73 11.90 -4.68
CA VAL A 245 -23.29 10.53 -4.80
C VAL A 245 -23.91 10.29 -6.20
N ASP A 246 -24.64 11.29 -6.70
CA ASP A 246 -25.32 11.21 -8.00
C ASP A 246 -24.32 11.00 -9.15
N LYS A 247 -23.11 11.56 -9.07
CA LYS A 247 -22.08 11.35 -10.08
C LYS A 247 -21.54 9.91 -10.08
N TYR A 248 -21.42 9.29 -8.91
CA TYR A 248 -21.03 7.88 -8.84
C TYR A 248 -22.06 7.00 -9.50
N TRP A 249 -23.36 7.25 -9.28
CA TRP A 249 -24.45 6.56 -9.98
C TRP A 249 -24.50 6.89 -11.46
N GLU A 250 -24.24 8.12 -11.86
CA GLU A 250 -24.14 8.50 -13.27
C GLU A 250 -23.07 7.67 -13.98
N TYR A 251 -21.85 7.63 -13.44
CA TYR A 251 -20.75 6.85 -14.00
C TYR A 251 -21.05 5.36 -14.04
N TYR A 252 -21.59 4.82 -12.96
CA TYR A 252 -21.99 3.42 -12.90
C TYR A 252 -23.03 3.07 -13.96
N ASN A 253 -24.08 3.86 -14.08
CA ASN A 253 -25.15 3.66 -15.05
C ASN A 253 -24.68 3.82 -16.51
N ILE A 254 -23.74 4.74 -16.76
CA ILE A 254 -23.10 4.89 -18.06
C ILE A 254 -22.32 3.63 -18.40
N MET A 255 -21.45 3.16 -17.50
CA MET A 255 -20.63 1.96 -17.75
C MET A 255 -21.48 0.70 -17.90
N SER A 256 -22.56 0.57 -17.14
CA SER A 256 -23.53 -0.53 -17.29
C SER A 256 -24.19 -0.57 -18.69
N LYS A 257 -24.35 0.59 -19.33
CA LYS A 257 -24.87 0.68 -20.72
C LYS A 257 -23.77 0.41 -21.76
N VAL A 258 -22.52 0.81 -21.49
CA VAL A 258 -21.37 0.59 -22.38
C VAL A 258 -21.01 -0.89 -22.45
N SER A 259 -21.05 -1.58 -21.33
CA SER A 259 -20.64 -2.97 -21.16
C SER A 259 -21.72 -3.79 -20.43
N PRO A 260 -22.85 -4.03 -21.10
CA PRO A 260 -24.00 -4.69 -20.47
C PRO A 260 -23.64 -6.11 -19.99
N GLY A 261 -24.02 -6.42 -18.75
CA GLY A 261 -23.80 -7.72 -18.14
C GLY A 261 -22.39 -7.95 -17.57
N LYS A 262 -21.48 -6.99 -17.70
CA LYS A 262 -20.14 -7.11 -17.11
C LYS A 262 -20.12 -6.61 -15.66
N MET A 263 -19.26 -7.21 -14.82
CA MET A 263 -18.95 -6.69 -13.51
C MET A 263 -18.32 -5.31 -13.63
N LEU A 264 -18.72 -4.37 -12.77
CA LEU A 264 -18.24 -3.00 -12.81
C LEU A 264 -17.29 -2.70 -11.63
N ALA A 265 -16.15 -2.10 -11.94
CA ALA A 265 -15.10 -1.77 -10.98
C ALA A 265 -14.73 -0.27 -10.98
N CYS A 266 -14.36 0.25 -9.84
CA CYS A 266 -13.65 1.52 -9.71
C CYS A 266 -12.15 1.23 -9.85
N CYS A 267 -11.66 1.28 -11.12
CA CYS A 267 -10.33 0.77 -11.47
C CYS A 267 -9.19 1.65 -10.97
N GLU A 268 -9.46 2.94 -10.76
CA GLU A 268 -8.60 3.89 -10.06
C GLU A 268 -9.47 4.91 -9.32
N CYS A 269 -8.98 5.39 -8.17
CA CYS A 269 -9.69 6.42 -7.41
C CYS A 269 -8.74 7.18 -6.46
N ASP A 270 -9.25 8.30 -5.94
CA ASP A 270 -8.55 9.05 -4.87
C ASP A 270 -8.55 8.29 -3.53
N ALA A 271 -9.61 7.55 -3.23
CA ALA A 271 -9.77 6.74 -2.03
C ALA A 271 -10.90 5.72 -2.23
N ILE A 272 -10.90 4.64 -1.47
CA ILE A 272 -12.03 3.68 -1.46
C ILE A 272 -13.31 4.45 -1.11
N PRO A 273 -14.39 4.37 -1.92
CA PRO A 273 -15.66 5.00 -1.59
C PRO A 273 -16.25 4.48 -0.27
N ASP A 274 -17.12 5.27 0.36
CA ASP A 274 -17.68 4.96 1.68
C ASP A 274 -18.35 3.58 1.70
N PRO A 275 -17.81 2.62 2.47
CA PRO A 275 -18.30 1.25 2.46
C PRO A 275 -19.71 1.12 3.04
N ALA A 276 -20.10 1.96 4.01
CA ALA A 276 -21.46 1.94 4.56
C ALA A 276 -22.48 2.42 3.53
N LYS A 277 -22.12 3.44 2.74
CA LYS A 277 -22.95 3.93 1.63
C LYS A 277 -23.04 2.93 0.47
N MET A 278 -21.95 2.22 0.16
CA MET A 278 -21.99 1.13 -0.82
C MET A 278 -22.85 -0.04 -0.32
N GLN A 279 -22.70 -0.43 0.95
CA GLN A 279 -23.48 -1.52 1.53
C GLN A 279 -24.98 -1.22 1.54
N SER A 280 -25.37 0.00 1.95
CA SER A 280 -26.76 0.45 1.95
C SER A 280 -27.37 0.64 0.56
N GLY A 281 -26.54 0.78 -0.48
CA GLY A 281 -26.99 1.11 -1.83
C GLY A 281 -27.15 2.62 -2.08
N GLU A 282 -26.71 3.47 -1.17
CA GLU A 282 -26.59 4.91 -1.43
C GLU A 282 -25.53 5.18 -2.51
N LEU A 283 -24.41 4.48 -2.47
CA LEU A 283 -23.40 4.45 -3.56
C LEU A 283 -23.49 3.14 -4.35
N PRO A 284 -23.05 3.13 -5.62
CA PRO A 284 -22.96 1.88 -6.39
C PRO A 284 -21.98 0.90 -5.74
N LYS A 285 -22.29 -0.39 -5.80
CA LYS A 285 -21.45 -1.46 -5.30
C LYS A 285 -20.45 -1.86 -6.39
N TRP A 286 -19.24 -1.31 -6.30
CA TRP A 286 -18.16 -1.65 -7.20
C TRP A 286 -17.59 -3.04 -6.87
N LEU A 287 -17.16 -3.80 -7.87
CA LEU A 287 -16.47 -5.07 -7.68
C LEU A 287 -15.21 -4.89 -6.82
N TYR A 288 -14.41 -3.90 -7.17
CA TYR A 288 -13.26 -3.46 -6.39
C TYR A 288 -13.05 -1.96 -6.50
N ALA A 289 -12.25 -1.40 -5.61
CA ALA A 289 -11.79 -0.03 -5.66
C ALA A 289 -10.27 0.01 -5.43
N LEU A 290 -9.55 0.70 -6.34
CA LEU A 290 -8.09 0.79 -6.37
C LEU A 290 -7.62 2.23 -6.20
N PRO A 291 -7.36 2.72 -4.97
CA PRO A 291 -6.67 3.98 -4.76
C PRO A 291 -5.32 4.01 -5.48
N TRP A 292 -5.06 5.14 -6.14
CA TRP A 292 -3.75 5.41 -6.74
C TRP A 292 -2.82 5.96 -5.65
N TRP A 293 -1.58 5.46 -5.57
CA TRP A 293 -0.58 5.87 -4.58
C TRP A 293 -0.80 5.40 -3.12
N GLY A 294 -1.47 4.30 -2.86
CA GLY A 294 -1.46 3.58 -1.57
C GLY A 294 -1.81 4.37 -0.31
N ALA A 295 -1.69 5.67 -0.29
CA ALA A 295 -2.01 6.50 0.85
C ALA A 295 -3.41 7.11 0.71
N PRO A 296 -4.11 7.37 1.81
CA PRO A 296 -5.27 8.24 1.73
C PRO A 296 -4.81 9.51 1.02
N SER A 297 -5.45 9.82 -0.10
CA SER A 297 -5.15 11.05 -0.83
C SER A 297 -5.22 12.22 0.15
N ASN A 298 -4.53 13.32 -0.12
CA ASN A 298 -4.59 14.56 0.67
C ASN A 298 -6.02 15.09 0.89
N ARG A 299 -7.02 14.41 0.35
CA ARG A 299 -8.45 14.75 0.42
C ARG A 299 -9.22 13.96 1.48
N ARG A 300 -8.58 12.98 2.16
CA ARG A 300 -9.23 12.16 3.20
C ARG A 300 -8.38 12.13 4.46
N PRO A 301 -9.02 12.00 5.65
CA PRO A 301 -8.30 11.79 6.89
C PRO A 301 -7.37 10.58 6.83
N ALA A 302 -6.27 10.62 7.55
CA ALA A 302 -5.29 9.53 7.59
C ALA A 302 -5.88 8.20 8.08
N ASP A 303 -6.95 8.24 8.88
CA ASP A 303 -7.67 7.08 9.39
C ASP A 303 -8.68 6.49 8.38
N TRP A 304 -8.84 7.11 7.19
CA TRP A 304 -9.82 6.63 6.19
C TRP A 304 -9.51 5.22 5.69
N ALA A 305 -8.25 4.88 5.47
CA ALA A 305 -7.83 3.53 5.10
C ALA A 305 -8.19 2.53 6.20
N VAL A 306 -7.91 2.87 7.46
CA VAL A 306 -8.28 2.04 8.63
C VAL A 306 -9.79 1.83 8.71
N PHE A 307 -10.56 2.91 8.54
CA PHE A 307 -12.03 2.84 8.55
C PHE A 307 -12.57 1.94 7.45
N THR A 308 -12.09 2.12 6.21
CA THR A 308 -12.59 1.38 5.05
C THR A 308 -12.20 -0.10 5.11
N MET A 309 -10.92 -0.41 5.35
CA MET A 309 -10.44 -1.80 5.34
C MET A 309 -10.98 -2.64 6.51
N ARG A 310 -11.40 -2.02 7.62
CA ARG A 310 -12.04 -2.71 8.75
C ARG A 310 -13.54 -2.87 8.63
N HIS A 311 -14.15 -2.35 7.58
CA HIS A 311 -15.58 -2.45 7.38
C HIS A 311 -15.96 -3.80 6.75
N ASP A 312 -16.96 -4.50 7.28
CA ASP A 312 -17.37 -5.86 6.85
C ASP A 312 -17.81 -5.97 5.38
N PHE A 313 -18.10 -4.85 4.72
CA PHE A 313 -18.44 -4.80 3.30
C PHE A 313 -17.20 -4.84 2.39
N ILE A 314 -16.02 -4.48 2.92
CA ILE A 314 -14.75 -4.47 2.18
C ILE A 314 -14.02 -5.78 2.44
N LEU A 315 -13.63 -6.45 1.37
CA LEU A 315 -12.81 -7.67 1.44
C LEU A 315 -11.34 -7.33 1.34
N THR A 316 -10.60 -7.72 2.36
CA THR A 316 -9.14 -7.62 2.45
C THR A 316 -8.48 -8.95 2.07
N LEU A 317 -7.16 -9.00 2.02
CA LEU A 317 -6.42 -10.17 1.57
C LEU A 317 -6.74 -11.44 2.38
N ASP A 318 -6.91 -11.31 3.68
CA ASP A 318 -7.22 -12.42 4.60
C ASP A 318 -8.67 -12.94 4.49
N GLU A 319 -9.52 -12.24 3.73
CA GLU A 319 -10.94 -12.58 3.53
C GLU A 319 -11.22 -13.17 2.15
N ILE A 320 -10.24 -13.20 1.25
CA ILE A 320 -10.37 -13.82 -0.07
C ILE A 320 -9.70 -15.21 -0.12
N PRO A 321 -10.13 -16.13 -0.99
CA PRO A 321 -9.45 -17.41 -1.17
C PRO A 321 -7.99 -17.26 -1.59
N ALA A 322 -7.14 -18.17 -1.13
CA ALA A 322 -5.78 -18.27 -1.60
C ALA A 322 -5.73 -19.01 -2.95
N PHE A 323 -5.82 -18.26 -4.04
CA PHE A 323 -5.81 -18.86 -5.38
C PHE A 323 -4.45 -19.47 -5.73
N GLY A 324 -4.44 -20.72 -6.17
CA GLY A 324 -3.27 -21.49 -6.55
C GLY A 324 -3.25 -22.86 -5.88
N GLU A 325 -2.15 -23.61 -6.07
CA GLU A 325 -1.96 -24.93 -5.50
C GLU A 325 -0.83 -24.94 -4.47
N GLY A 326 -0.87 -25.91 -3.56
CA GLY A 326 0.12 -26.13 -2.51
C GLY A 326 -0.14 -25.30 -1.26
N ASN A 327 0.42 -25.76 -0.13
CA ASN A 327 0.37 -25.05 1.14
C ASN A 327 1.13 -23.72 1.06
N ILE A 328 0.60 -22.68 1.67
CA ILE A 328 1.28 -21.40 1.83
C ILE A 328 1.62 -21.17 3.29
N ALA A 329 2.81 -20.67 3.53
CA ALA A 329 3.20 -20.30 4.88
C ALA A 329 2.27 -19.20 5.43
N PRO A 330 1.98 -19.21 6.74
CA PRO A 330 1.11 -18.22 7.35
C PRO A 330 1.73 -16.81 7.24
N GLN A 331 0.90 -15.80 7.18
CA GLN A 331 1.33 -14.41 7.31
C GLN A 331 1.40 -14.04 8.78
N THR A 332 2.40 -13.26 9.18
CA THR A 332 2.53 -12.83 10.58
C THR A 332 3.28 -11.50 10.69
N GLY A 333 3.01 -10.78 11.76
CA GLY A 333 3.70 -9.54 12.12
C GLY A 333 3.39 -9.12 13.55
N ILE A 334 4.20 -8.18 14.07
CA ILE A 334 3.97 -7.55 15.36
C ILE A 334 3.03 -6.36 15.14
N LEU A 335 1.92 -6.32 15.91
CA LEU A 335 0.97 -5.20 15.94
C LEU A 335 1.33 -4.17 17.01
N GLU A 336 1.87 -4.64 18.13
CA GLU A 336 2.34 -3.81 19.24
C GLU A 336 3.56 -4.50 19.89
N PRO A 337 4.65 -3.77 20.12
CA PRO A 337 4.91 -2.38 19.73
C PRO A 337 5.00 -2.21 18.21
N LEU A 338 4.65 -1.01 17.70
CA LEU A 338 4.65 -0.73 16.26
C LEU A 338 6.08 -0.70 15.71
N ASP A 339 6.25 -1.20 14.48
CA ASP A 339 7.48 -1.05 13.70
C ASP A 339 7.44 0.26 12.91
N ASP A 340 7.98 1.32 13.49
CA ASP A 340 8.12 2.63 12.85
C ASP A 340 9.57 2.98 12.53
N GLY A 341 10.48 1.98 12.65
CA GLY A 341 11.91 2.14 12.45
C GLY A 341 12.66 2.79 13.63
N SER A 342 11.95 3.16 14.71
CA SER A 342 12.53 3.69 15.94
C SER A 342 12.62 2.62 17.03
N ALA A 343 13.33 2.91 18.12
CA ALA A 343 13.29 2.05 19.28
C ALA A 343 12.08 2.42 20.14
N TRP A 344 11.18 1.49 20.34
CA TRP A 344 10.00 1.69 21.18
C TRP A 344 10.37 1.58 22.67
N TYR A 345 10.15 2.64 23.45
CA TYR A 345 10.38 2.63 24.89
C TYR A 345 9.11 2.24 25.63
N THR A 346 9.18 1.17 26.41
CA THR A 346 8.04 0.68 27.19
C THR A 346 8.43 0.35 28.62
N ASP A 347 7.49 0.52 29.54
CA ASP A 347 7.62 0.05 30.90
C ASP A 347 7.42 -1.48 30.99
N LYS A 348 7.71 -2.05 32.15
CA LYS A 348 7.39 -3.44 32.43
C LYS A 348 5.96 -3.56 32.98
N PRO A 349 5.22 -4.60 32.61
CA PRO A 349 5.55 -5.66 31.64
C PRO A 349 5.44 -5.18 30.19
N CYS A 350 6.28 -5.74 29.32
CA CYS A 350 6.19 -5.50 27.89
C CYS A 350 5.09 -6.40 27.28
N VAL A 351 4.04 -5.81 26.75
CA VAL A 351 2.99 -6.53 26.04
C VAL A 351 3.29 -6.53 24.56
N ILE A 352 3.39 -7.73 23.96
CA ILE A 352 3.63 -7.93 22.53
C ILE A 352 2.35 -8.51 21.94
N LYS A 353 1.76 -7.82 20.96
CA LYS A 353 0.62 -8.32 20.20
C LYS A 353 1.05 -8.62 18.78
N ALA A 354 0.62 -9.76 18.27
CA ALA A 354 0.90 -10.18 16.91
C ALA A 354 -0.38 -10.53 16.18
N TYR A 355 -0.34 -10.45 14.87
CA TYR A 355 -1.30 -11.15 14.03
C TYR A 355 -0.61 -12.37 13.42
N ALA A 356 -1.40 -13.39 13.14
CA ALA A 356 -1.02 -14.48 12.26
C ALA A 356 -2.28 -15.00 11.56
N VAL A 357 -2.21 -15.17 10.24
CA VAL A 357 -3.30 -15.66 9.40
C VAL A 357 -2.74 -16.69 8.43
N ASP A 358 -3.35 -17.83 8.38
CA ASP A 358 -3.15 -18.85 7.38
C ASP A 358 -4.39 -18.93 6.49
N ARG A 359 -4.22 -18.63 5.20
CA ARG A 359 -5.34 -18.45 4.26
C ARG A 359 -5.82 -19.73 3.61
N ASP A 360 -5.03 -20.80 3.65
CA ASP A 360 -5.37 -22.12 3.11
C ASP A 360 -5.41 -23.20 4.19
N GLY A 361 -5.15 -22.85 5.46
CA GLY A 361 -5.14 -23.77 6.58
C GLY A 361 -5.45 -23.12 7.93
N LYS A 362 -4.65 -23.43 8.91
CA LYS A 362 -4.73 -22.89 10.28
C LYS A 362 -3.34 -22.59 10.82
N VAL A 363 -3.20 -21.43 11.45
CA VAL A 363 -2.03 -21.15 12.28
C VAL A 363 -2.03 -22.13 13.46
N ALA A 364 -0.99 -22.92 13.57
CA ALA A 364 -0.81 -23.87 14.66
C ALA A 364 -0.21 -23.20 15.89
N ARG A 365 0.68 -22.21 15.70
CA ARG A 365 1.36 -21.52 16.81
C ARG A 365 2.03 -20.23 16.34
N VAL A 366 2.05 -19.23 17.21
CA VAL A 366 2.89 -18.04 17.12
C VAL A 366 3.92 -18.08 18.25
N SER A 367 5.20 -17.97 17.90
CA SER A 367 6.33 -17.92 18.83
C SER A 367 6.90 -16.50 18.86
N PHE A 368 7.16 -15.98 20.07
CA PHE A 368 7.68 -14.64 20.31
C PHE A 368 9.16 -14.72 20.65
N TYR A 369 9.99 -13.88 20.04
CA TYR A 369 11.44 -13.88 20.20
C TYR A 369 11.99 -12.51 20.57
N ALA A 370 13.04 -12.51 21.36
CA ALA A 370 13.91 -11.36 21.62
C ALA A 370 15.33 -11.71 21.15
N GLY A 371 15.75 -11.20 19.99
CA GLY A 371 16.89 -11.73 19.26
C GLY A 371 16.64 -13.22 18.95
N ASP A 372 17.59 -14.07 19.22
CA ASP A 372 17.46 -15.53 19.01
C ASP A 372 16.77 -16.26 20.18
N ARG A 373 16.43 -15.55 21.25
CA ARG A 373 15.83 -16.14 22.44
C ARG A 373 14.33 -16.23 22.29
N LEU A 374 13.76 -17.43 22.34
CA LEU A 374 12.32 -17.67 22.51
C LEU A 374 11.89 -17.14 23.90
N ILE A 375 10.93 -16.22 23.93
CA ILE A 375 10.39 -15.63 25.15
C ILE A 375 8.98 -16.11 25.49
N GLY A 376 8.22 -16.58 24.51
CA GLY A 376 6.88 -17.10 24.72
C GLY A 376 6.24 -17.68 23.47
N THR A 377 5.09 -18.33 23.63
CA THR A 377 4.27 -18.86 22.54
C THR A 377 2.80 -18.64 22.82
N ASP A 378 1.99 -18.50 21.76
CA ASP A 378 0.53 -18.48 21.83
C ASP A 378 -0.03 -19.26 20.63
N ASP A 379 -1.01 -20.14 20.85
CA ASP A 379 -1.65 -20.99 19.84
C ASP A 379 -3.10 -20.60 19.55
N THR A 380 -3.58 -19.50 20.14
CA THR A 380 -4.96 -19.04 20.02
C THR A 380 -5.06 -17.53 19.74
N PRO A 381 -5.79 -17.10 18.69
CA PRO A 381 -6.01 -15.68 18.46
C PRO A 381 -6.92 -15.03 19.51
N PRO A 382 -6.75 -13.77 19.88
CA PRO A 382 -5.69 -12.86 19.37
C PRO A 382 -4.33 -13.16 20.00
N TYR A 383 -3.30 -13.34 19.15
CA TYR A 383 -1.97 -13.73 19.60
C TYR A 383 -1.31 -12.62 20.40
N MET A 384 -0.99 -12.92 21.65
CA MET A 384 -0.44 -11.95 22.57
C MET A 384 0.49 -12.62 23.59
N PHE A 385 1.61 -11.96 23.88
CA PHE A 385 2.52 -12.38 24.93
C PHE A 385 2.86 -11.20 25.83
N THR A 386 2.78 -11.43 27.15
CA THR A 386 3.19 -10.46 28.18
C THR A 386 4.53 -10.86 28.76
N TRP A 387 5.59 -10.16 28.40
CA TRP A 387 6.93 -10.41 28.92
C TRP A 387 7.11 -9.68 30.25
N SER A 388 6.73 -10.35 31.34
CA SER A 388 6.69 -9.76 32.68
C SER A 388 8.06 -9.65 33.35
N ASP A 389 8.95 -10.59 33.05
CA ASP A 389 10.30 -10.71 33.64
C ASP A 389 11.40 -10.19 32.68
N ALA A 390 11.03 -9.40 31.69
CA ALA A 390 12.00 -8.84 30.75
C ALA A 390 13.10 -8.08 31.51
N PRO A 391 14.39 -8.41 31.35
CA PRO A 391 15.45 -7.57 31.88
C PRO A 391 15.37 -6.16 31.27
N SER A 392 15.84 -5.15 31.98
CA SER A 392 15.95 -3.80 31.39
C SER A 392 17.00 -3.83 30.28
N GLY A 393 16.66 -3.30 29.10
CA GLY A 393 17.56 -3.33 27.95
C GLY A 393 16.80 -3.12 26.63
N CYS A 394 17.54 -3.04 25.52
CA CYS A 394 16.97 -2.95 24.19
C CYS A 394 17.05 -4.30 23.48
N TYR A 395 15.93 -4.70 22.87
CA TYR A 395 15.74 -5.99 22.23
C TYR A 395 15.23 -5.81 20.80
N ASN A 396 15.61 -6.72 19.93
CA ASN A 396 15.01 -6.88 18.61
C ASN A 396 13.94 -7.98 18.73
N LEU A 397 12.68 -7.58 18.69
CA LEU A 397 11.54 -8.50 18.76
C LEU A 397 11.13 -8.95 17.37
N HIS A 398 10.82 -10.23 17.22
CA HIS A 398 10.13 -10.76 16.05
C HIS A 398 9.21 -11.92 16.47
N VAL A 399 8.30 -12.30 15.61
CA VAL A 399 7.44 -13.48 15.80
C VAL A 399 7.63 -14.47 14.66
N GLU A 400 7.53 -15.76 14.97
CA GLU A 400 7.44 -16.84 14.00
C GLU A 400 6.06 -17.48 14.11
N ALA A 401 5.28 -17.48 13.02
CA ALA A 401 4.04 -18.24 12.90
C ALA A 401 4.30 -19.53 12.14
N VAL A 402 3.71 -20.61 12.60
CA VAL A 402 3.77 -21.94 11.97
C VAL A 402 2.34 -22.40 11.72
N ASP A 403 2.06 -22.92 10.52
CA ASP A 403 0.77 -23.49 10.18
C ASP A 403 0.63 -24.95 10.62
N SER A 404 -0.55 -25.53 10.38
CA SER A 404 -0.85 -26.92 10.72
C SER A 404 -0.13 -27.95 9.83
N MET A 405 0.49 -27.52 8.74
CA MET A 405 1.24 -28.36 7.80
C MET A 405 2.76 -28.22 7.95
N GLY A 406 3.23 -27.32 8.83
CA GLY A 406 4.62 -27.13 9.20
C GLY A 406 5.35 -26.01 8.45
N GLU A 407 4.68 -25.30 7.52
CA GLU A 407 5.25 -24.13 6.89
C GLU A 407 5.27 -22.94 7.87
N LYS A 408 6.25 -22.05 7.71
CA LYS A 408 6.47 -20.99 8.67
C LYS A 408 6.88 -19.67 8.06
N THR A 409 6.53 -18.60 8.74
CA THR A 409 6.95 -17.24 8.41
C THR A 409 7.47 -16.53 9.65
N ILE A 410 8.55 -15.77 9.46
CA ILE A 410 9.11 -14.87 10.47
C ILE A 410 8.71 -13.43 10.09
N SER A 411 8.26 -12.66 11.06
CA SER A 411 7.90 -11.25 10.88
C SER A 411 9.13 -10.37 10.62
N ASN A 412 8.88 -9.11 10.24
CA ASN A 412 9.87 -8.05 10.44
C ASN A 412 10.29 -7.95 11.92
N THR A 413 11.42 -7.28 12.16
CA THR A 413 11.98 -7.08 13.50
C THR A 413 11.62 -5.70 14.02
N VAL A 414 11.00 -5.65 15.20
CA VAL A 414 10.69 -4.42 15.92
C VAL A 414 11.69 -4.22 17.05
N ARG A 415 12.31 -3.05 17.11
CA ARG A 415 13.24 -2.73 18.21
C ARG A 415 12.47 -2.11 19.39
N VAL A 416 12.62 -2.70 20.56
CA VAL A 416 12.02 -2.22 21.81
C VAL A 416 13.06 -2.05 22.89
N CYS A 417 12.95 -0.96 23.68
CA CYS A 417 13.75 -0.73 24.89
C CYS A 417 12.83 -0.82 26.12
N ILE A 418 13.05 -1.82 26.97
CA ILE A 418 12.18 -2.18 28.09
C ILE A 418 12.80 -1.70 29.41
N GLY A 419 12.02 -0.98 30.21
CA GLY A 419 12.46 -0.49 31.53
C GLY A 419 13.62 0.50 31.48
N LEU A 420 13.88 1.09 30.31
CA LEU A 420 14.80 2.22 30.12
C LEU A 420 13.98 3.49 30.01
N ALA A 421 14.35 4.53 30.76
CA ALA A 421 13.65 5.80 30.67
C ALA A 421 14.16 6.62 29.48
N ASP A 422 13.22 7.19 28.72
CA ASP A 422 13.49 8.33 27.85
C ASP A 422 13.37 9.61 28.69
N LEU A 423 14.50 10.27 28.89
CA LEU A 423 14.58 11.48 29.73
C LEU A 423 13.86 12.67 29.11
N ALA A 424 13.65 12.67 27.79
CA ALA A 424 12.98 13.74 27.06
C ALA A 424 11.45 13.60 27.05
N ARG A 425 10.92 12.41 27.32
CA ARG A 425 9.49 12.12 27.15
C ARG A 425 8.60 13.00 28.01
N GLY A 426 7.69 13.75 27.38
CA GLY A 426 6.75 14.66 28.03
C GLY A 426 7.40 15.86 28.73
N ARG A 427 8.67 16.16 28.43
CA ARG A 427 9.40 17.29 29.01
C ARG A 427 9.12 18.59 28.29
N PRO A 428 9.33 19.74 28.97
CA PRO A 428 9.22 21.04 28.34
C PRO A 428 10.19 21.17 27.15
N VAL A 429 9.68 21.65 26.04
CA VAL A 429 10.45 21.94 24.83
C VAL A 429 10.37 23.41 24.45
N THR A 430 11.43 23.91 23.83
CA THR A 430 11.49 25.26 23.28
C THR A 430 12.03 25.16 21.85
N VAL A 431 11.48 25.93 20.94
CA VAL A 431 11.80 25.91 19.51
C VAL A 431 12.10 27.29 18.96
N SER A 432 12.84 27.33 17.85
CA SER A 432 13.10 28.56 17.08
C SER A 432 11.83 29.08 16.41
N SER A 433 10.99 28.16 15.89
CA SER A 433 9.78 28.50 15.13
C SER A 433 8.80 27.33 15.06
N GLY A 434 7.66 27.55 14.42
CA GLY A 434 6.74 26.47 14.02
C GLY A 434 5.68 26.14 15.06
N ASN A 435 5.06 24.94 14.90
CA ASN A 435 3.87 24.54 15.64
C ASN A 435 4.06 23.17 16.32
N SER A 436 3.32 22.98 17.44
CA SER A 436 3.21 21.71 18.17
C SER A 436 4.57 21.09 18.57
N PRO A 437 5.47 21.86 19.23
CA PRO A 437 6.79 21.36 19.59
C PRO A 437 6.74 20.17 20.57
N GLU A 438 5.71 20.09 21.40
CA GLU A 438 5.45 18.99 22.33
C GLU A 438 5.33 17.64 21.65
N ASN A 439 4.90 17.62 20.39
CA ASN A 439 4.77 16.40 19.60
C ASN A 439 6.12 15.68 19.38
N ALA A 440 7.25 16.41 19.44
CA ALA A 440 8.57 15.78 19.31
C ALA A 440 8.97 14.96 20.54
N VAL A 441 8.27 15.08 21.66
CA VAL A 441 8.59 14.40 22.93
C VAL A 441 7.37 13.72 23.56
N ASP A 442 6.23 13.63 22.85
CA ASP A 442 4.98 13.03 23.37
C ASP A 442 5.02 11.49 23.34
N GLY A 443 5.97 10.91 22.61
CA GLY A 443 6.11 9.48 22.38
C GLY A 443 5.10 8.91 21.41
N ASN A 444 4.47 9.76 20.61
CA ASN A 444 3.58 9.38 19.51
C ASN A 444 4.28 9.64 18.17
N TYR A 445 4.78 8.59 17.55
CA TYR A 445 5.55 8.66 16.29
C TYR A 445 4.69 8.95 15.05
N TYR A 446 3.44 9.38 15.24
CA TYR A 446 2.53 9.87 14.18
C TYR A 446 2.28 11.37 14.27
N THR A 447 2.73 12.04 15.34
CA THR A 447 2.71 13.49 15.52
C THR A 447 4.09 14.07 15.25
N ALA A 448 4.21 15.37 15.00
CA ALA A 448 5.49 16.00 14.74
C ALA A 448 5.50 17.48 15.19
N TRP A 449 6.66 17.96 15.63
CA TRP A 449 6.98 19.36 15.55
C TRP A 449 7.22 19.73 14.08
N SER A 450 6.61 20.80 13.62
CA SER A 450 6.82 21.36 12.28
C SER A 450 7.36 22.78 12.39
N SER A 451 8.62 23.00 11.94
CA SER A 451 9.24 24.32 11.95
C SER A 451 8.70 25.21 10.82
N ASP A 452 9.04 26.49 10.88
CA ASP A 452 8.93 27.37 9.73
C ASP A 452 9.90 26.96 8.61
N LYS A 453 9.74 27.56 7.45
CA LYS A 453 10.50 27.21 6.26
C LYS A 453 11.86 27.92 6.22
N SER A 454 12.74 27.54 7.14
CA SER A 454 14.11 28.05 7.27
C SER A 454 15.10 26.88 7.33
N ASP A 455 16.36 27.13 7.00
CA ASP A 455 17.44 26.15 7.18
C ASP A 455 18.01 26.17 8.60
N ASP A 456 17.98 27.32 9.26
CA ASP A 456 18.51 27.52 10.63
C ASP A 456 17.35 27.43 11.63
N GLU A 457 17.08 26.21 12.09
CA GLU A 457 16.00 25.89 13.02
C GLU A 457 16.49 24.98 14.15
N TRP A 458 15.92 25.15 15.33
CA TRP A 458 16.31 24.31 16.47
C TRP A 458 15.13 23.98 17.39
N ILE A 459 15.29 22.87 18.09
CA ILE A 459 14.44 22.44 19.19
C ILE A 459 15.33 21.98 20.34
N TYR A 460 15.05 22.40 21.57
CA TYR A 460 15.68 21.84 22.74
C TYR A 460 14.67 21.39 23.80
N VAL A 461 15.07 20.38 24.56
CA VAL A 461 14.31 19.81 25.67
C VAL A 461 14.99 20.11 26.99
N ASP A 462 14.23 20.48 28.04
CA ASP A 462 14.69 20.56 29.44
C ASP A 462 14.40 19.21 30.13
N LEU A 463 15.43 18.43 30.41
CA LEU A 463 15.32 17.14 31.09
C LEU A 463 14.91 17.27 32.57
N GLY A 464 14.84 18.51 33.11
CA GLY A 464 14.44 18.83 34.47
C GLY A 464 15.60 18.79 35.49
N SER A 465 16.60 17.96 35.25
CA SER A 465 17.82 17.86 36.07
C SER A 465 19.02 17.50 35.21
N VAL A 466 20.23 17.75 35.71
CA VAL A 466 21.45 17.30 35.04
C VAL A 466 21.50 15.77 35.10
N SER A 467 21.58 15.15 33.93
CA SER A 467 21.68 13.70 33.74
C SER A 467 22.89 13.37 32.90
N GLN A 468 23.47 12.18 33.07
CA GLN A 468 24.51 11.66 32.18
C GLN A 468 23.83 11.06 30.96
N ILE A 469 24.16 11.55 29.79
CA ILE A 469 23.61 11.08 28.52
C ILE A 469 24.74 10.66 27.59
N ASP A 470 24.49 9.64 26.75
CA ASP A 470 25.45 9.11 25.77
C ASP A 470 24.86 8.97 24.38
N ARG A 471 23.59 9.31 24.21
CA ARG A 471 22.90 9.24 22.93
C ARG A 471 21.68 10.15 22.84
N VAL A 472 21.32 10.43 21.60
CA VAL A 472 20.06 11.06 21.19
C VAL A 472 19.50 10.29 20.00
N ASN A 473 18.20 10.02 20.00
CA ASN A 473 17.52 9.49 18.83
C ASN A 473 16.65 10.59 18.23
N LEU A 474 16.71 10.73 16.91
CA LEU A 474 15.86 11.63 16.13
C LEU A 474 15.05 10.83 15.12
N LEU A 475 13.74 10.98 15.13
CA LEU A 475 12.85 10.46 14.09
C LEU A 475 12.26 11.62 13.30
N TRP A 476 12.60 11.69 12.04
CA TRP A 476 12.13 12.73 11.13
C TRP A 476 10.88 12.28 10.37
N GLY A 477 9.97 13.23 10.17
CA GLY A 477 8.77 13.03 9.36
C GLY A 477 9.04 12.96 7.86
N TRP A 478 7.96 12.88 7.11
CA TRP A 478 7.97 12.71 5.66
C TRP A 478 8.68 13.88 4.94
N LYS A 479 9.77 13.56 4.23
CA LYS A 479 10.42 14.38 3.19
C LYS A 479 11.35 15.52 3.61
N ILE A 480 11.33 16.02 4.84
CA ILE A 480 12.20 17.15 5.22
C ILE A 480 12.88 16.88 6.56
N HIS A 481 14.06 16.33 6.48
CA HIS A 481 14.98 16.16 7.61
C HIS A 481 16.16 17.14 7.51
N ALA A 482 16.95 17.26 8.57
CA ALA A 482 18.18 18.02 8.52
C ALA A 482 19.28 17.23 7.80
N GLN A 483 19.88 17.84 6.78
CA GLN A 483 21.08 17.36 6.11
C GLN A 483 22.31 17.66 6.95
N ASP A 484 22.39 18.90 7.44
CA ASP A 484 23.45 19.36 8.34
C ASP A 484 22.80 19.77 9.68
N TYR A 485 23.28 19.20 10.77
CA TYR A 485 22.77 19.50 12.11
C TYR A 485 23.82 19.22 13.19
N SER A 486 23.59 19.78 14.39
CA SER A 486 24.37 19.45 15.59
C SER A 486 23.45 19.02 16.73
N ILE A 487 24.03 18.24 17.66
CA ILE A 487 23.48 18.02 18.99
C ILE A 487 24.32 18.81 19.96
N ASP A 488 23.66 19.68 20.71
CA ASP A 488 24.30 20.57 21.67
C ASP A 488 23.70 20.34 23.05
N VAL A 489 24.49 20.53 24.08
CA VAL A 489 24.08 20.35 25.47
C VAL A 489 24.41 21.56 26.34
N ALA A 490 23.64 21.75 27.42
CA ALA A 490 23.92 22.69 28.48
C ALA A 490 23.47 22.12 29.83
N THR A 491 24.17 22.47 30.91
CA THR A 491 23.84 22.07 32.31
C THR A 491 23.03 23.13 33.04
N VAL A 492 23.04 24.34 32.54
CA VAL A 492 22.27 25.48 33.03
C VAL A 492 21.38 26.04 31.91
N GLU A 493 20.33 26.75 32.27
CA GLU A 493 19.41 27.32 31.29
C GLU A 493 20.15 28.21 30.28
N PRO A 494 20.07 27.90 28.99
CA PRO A 494 20.84 28.60 27.98
C PRO A 494 20.24 29.98 27.69
N GLN A 495 20.92 31.03 28.12
CA GLN A 495 20.51 32.42 27.93
C GLN A 495 21.02 33.02 26.60
N LYS A 496 22.06 32.41 26.00
CA LYS A 496 22.75 32.87 24.80
C LYS A 496 23.28 31.71 23.98
N ALA A 497 23.61 31.97 22.71
CA ALA A 497 24.16 30.95 21.81
C ALA A 497 25.46 30.29 22.37
N GLU A 498 26.31 31.04 23.06
CA GLU A 498 27.57 30.57 23.61
C GLU A 498 27.38 29.64 24.84
N SER A 499 26.18 29.52 25.37
CA SER A 499 25.85 28.61 26.47
C SER A 499 25.79 27.14 26.04
N TRP A 500 25.77 26.86 24.76
CA TRP A 500 25.69 25.52 24.22
C TRP A 500 27.06 24.91 23.92
N LYS A 501 27.29 23.67 24.37
CA LYS A 501 28.43 22.84 23.99
C LYS A 501 27.97 21.85 22.91
N THR A 502 28.52 21.94 21.70
CA THR A 502 28.30 20.95 20.67
C THR A 502 29.02 19.65 21.03
N ILE A 503 28.29 18.55 21.04
CA ILE A 503 28.80 17.20 21.35
C ILE A 503 28.77 16.27 20.14
N TYR A 504 27.96 16.61 19.10
CA TYR A 504 27.90 15.88 17.86
C TYR A 504 27.58 16.86 16.71
N SER A 505 28.15 16.59 15.54
CA SER A 505 27.82 17.31 14.31
C SER A 505 27.74 16.34 13.15
N GLN A 506 26.71 16.51 12.33
CA GLN A 506 26.49 15.80 11.08
C GLN A 506 26.49 16.79 9.94
N THR A 507 27.19 16.48 8.86
CA THR A 507 27.15 17.23 7.61
C THR A 507 26.85 16.27 6.45
N ASP A 508 26.15 16.79 5.44
CA ASP A 508 25.88 16.13 4.16
C ASP A 508 25.18 14.75 4.32
N CYS A 509 24.25 14.67 5.29
CA CYS A 509 23.44 13.48 5.50
C CYS A 509 22.64 13.16 4.24
N ALA A 510 22.70 11.90 3.79
CA ALA A 510 22.02 11.46 2.57
C ALA A 510 20.51 11.63 2.70
N TYR A 511 19.88 12.16 1.66
CA TYR A 511 18.43 12.30 1.59
C TYR A 511 17.74 10.94 1.67
N GLN A 512 16.78 10.81 2.58
CA GLN A 512 15.90 9.64 2.69
C GLN A 512 14.48 10.03 2.31
N THR A 513 13.82 9.19 1.53
CA THR A 513 12.47 9.47 0.98
C THR A 513 11.34 9.19 1.97
N TRP A 514 11.65 8.50 3.07
CA TRP A 514 10.70 8.07 4.12
C TRP A 514 11.20 8.50 5.50
N LYS A 515 10.44 8.21 6.56
CA LYS A 515 10.84 8.46 7.96
C LYS A 515 12.31 8.12 8.18
N ALA A 516 13.13 9.12 8.52
CA ALA A 516 14.55 8.93 8.75
C ALA A 516 14.83 8.85 10.26
N THR A 517 15.32 7.70 10.71
CA THR A 517 15.71 7.50 12.12
C THR A 517 17.21 7.62 12.26
N TYR A 518 17.68 8.53 13.10
CA TYR A 518 19.09 8.70 13.44
C TYR A 518 19.33 8.38 14.91
N ARG A 519 20.18 7.39 15.19
CA ARG A 519 20.65 7.05 16.52
C ARG A 519 22.06 7.59 16.68
N ILE A 520 22.18 8.63 17.46
CA ILE A 520 23.39 9.43 17.60
C ILE A 520 24.05 9.10 18.93
N GLY A 521 25.10 8.30 18.91
CA GLY A 521 25.93 8.00 20.07
C GLY A 521 27.11 8.99 20.22
N PHE A 522 27.47 9.34 21.44
CA PHE A 522 28.59 10.21 21.79
C PHE A 522 29.16 9.83 23.16
N GLU A 523 30.29 10.42 23.53
CA GLU A 523 30.85 10.22 24.87
C GLU A 523 29.90 10.70 25.97
N THR A 524 29.78 9.92 27.05
CA THR A 524 28.91 10.25 28.19
C THR A 524 29.16 11.67 28.66
N THR A 525 28.12 12.47 28.65
CA THR A 525 28.21 13.92 28.90
C THR A 525 27.08 14.37 29.82
N PRO A 526 27.37 15.24 30.83
CA PRO A 526 26.34 15.81 31.68
C PRO A 526 25.52 16.85 30.92
N ALA A 527 24.17 16.70 30.92
CA ALA A 527 23.24 17.60 30.27
C ALA A 527 21.95 17.74 31.08
N ARG A 528 21.42 18.94 31.18
CA ARG A 528 20.03 19.21 31.54
C ARG A 528 19.24 19.66 30.32
N TYR A 529 19.86 20.43 29.45
CA TYR A 529 19.24 20.90 28.20
C TYR A 529 19.95 20.21 27.04
N VAL A 530 19.16 19.64 26.12
CA VAL A 530 19.65 18.95 24.92
C VAL A 530 18.98 19.59 23.71
N ARG A 531 19.78 20.08 22.77
CA ARG A 531 19.29 20.77 21.56
C ARG A 531 19.68 19.99 20.31
N MET A 532 18.75 19.81 19.39
CA MET A 532 19.00 19.57 17.99
C MET A 532 18.97 20.90 17.25
N HIS A 533 20.05 21.25 16.57
CA HIS A 533 20.18 22.46 15.80
C HIS A 533 20.42 22.12 14.33
N ALA A 534 19.38 22.27 13.52
CA ALA A 534 19.40 22.04 12.07
C ALA A 534 19.98 23.27 11.36
N LYS A 535 20.83 23.05 10.38
CA LYS A 535 21.57 24.10 9.64
C LYS A 535 21.30 24.05 8.13
N LYS A 536 20.83 22.92 7.63
CA LYS A 536 20.51 22.73 6.22
C LYS A 536 19.48 21.64 6.05
N ARG A 537 18.44 21.89 5.25
CA ARG A 537 17.41 20.92 4.92
C ARG A 537 17.88 19.97 3.83
N ALA A 538 17.58 18.69 3.98
CA ALA A 538 17.78 17.68 2.94
C ALA A 538 16.66 17.74 1.89
N GLY A 539 16.99 17.39 0.64
CA GLY A 539 16.03 17.25 -0.45
C GLY A 539 15.75 18.50 -1.27
N ARG A 540 14.77 18.41 -2.18
CA ARG A 540 14.32 19.54 -3.00
C ARG A 540 13.53 20.53 -2.12
N GLN A 541 14.16 21.55 -1.68
CA GLN A 541 13.87 22.55 -0.65
C GLN A 541 12.53 23.33 -0.76
N THR A 542 11.55 22.90 -1.54
CA THR A 542 10.43 23.79 -1.90
C THR A 542 9.16 23.64 -1.04
N TRP A 543 9.04 22.63 -0.18
CA TRP A 543 7.73 22.17 0.30
C TRP A 543 7.43 22.36 1.79
N GLY A 544 8.34 22.86 2.65
CA GLY A 544 8.01 23.07 4.06
C GLY A 544 9.21 23.25 5.00
N GLY A 545 8.95 23.40 6.30
CA GLY A 545 9.90 23.36 7.39
C GLY A 545 10.27 21.94 7.79
N TYR A 546 11.18 21.79 8.75
CA TYR A 546 11.53 20.49 9.32
C TYR A 546 10.31 19.84 9.99
N GLN A 547 10.26 18.50 9.95
CA GLN A 547 9.27 17.70 10.67
C GLN A 547 10.01 16.70 11.55
N LEU A 548 10.03 16.94 12.87
CA LEU A 548 10.62 16.03 13.83
C LEU A 548 9.50 15.33 14.62
N MET A 549 9.40 14.02 14.44
CA MET A 549 8.36 13.18 15.04
C MET A 549 8.77 12.64 16.41
N ALA A 550 10.08 12.41 16.63
CA ALA A 550 10.58 12.07 17.94
C ALA A 550 11.95 12.68 18.20
N PHE A 551 12.14 13.16 19.42
CA PHE A 551 13.39 13.59 20.02
C PHE A 551 13.53 12.86 21.35
N GLU A 552 14.28 11.78 21.37
CA GLU A 552 14.47 10.94 22.55
C GLU A 552 15.88 11.10 23.12
N VAL A 553 15.97 11.10 24.43
CA VAL A 553 17.23 11.12 25.18
C VAL A 553 17.22 9.92 26.13
N PRO A 554 17.63 8.73 25.68
CA PRO A 554 17.70 7.55 26.55
C PRO A 554 18.68 7.74 27.71
N VAL A 555 18.37 7.10 28.83
CA VAL A 555 19.34 7.00 29.96
C VAL A 555 20.62 6.30 29.48
N SER A 556 21.79 6.79 29.91
CA SER A 556 23.08 6.24 29.51
C SER A 556 23.17 4.72 29.73
N SER A 557 23.76 4.02 28.77
CA SER A 557 23.91 2.56 28.78
C SER A 557 25.04 2.07 29.71
N GLU A 558 25.86 2.94 30.30
CA GLU A 558 26.91 2.54 31.23
C GLU A 558 26.38 1.97 32.57
N THR A 559 25.05 2.00 32.74
CA THR A 559 24.39 1.44 33.93
C THR A 559 23.85 0.02 33.71
N TYR A 560 24.09 -0.62 32.54
CA TYR A 560 23.58 -1.96 32.25
C TYR A 560 24.59 -2.88 31.58
#